data_7de050ad0f378dc67aa597f7dd127921
#
_entry.id   7de050ad0f378dc67aa597f7dd127921
#
_cell.length_a   1.000
_cell.length_b   1.000
_cell.length_c   1.000
_cell.angle_alpha   90.00
_cell.angle_beta   90.00
_cell.angle_gamma   90.00
#
_symmetry.space_group_name_H-M   'P 1'
#
loop_
_entity.id
_entity.type
_entity.pdbx_description
1 polymer ?
#
loop_
_entity_poly.entity_id
_entity_poly.type
_entity_poly.pdbx_seq_one_letter_code
_entity_poly.pdbx_strand_id
1 'polypeptide(L)'
;MIDKICDKLYISDAASVISERGKQKIHELAISHILTTSGMAIPESARIPNIHYKFIFMMDMLSQDFLGNNLLDDALKYIDKVLTSGGSLLVHCEVGVSRSIAIVAAYLMKKHEWNPSKAILFIQNSRPIACPNQSFIRQLAIFRQLGYKADAETLSKSSHYRNFCADTGNLPHHTRGSSSDDDNITERIKKIDLEHTSQKDIAHKRYRCRKCRTDLFYDTHILRHTIGTIDDDEIDHSEELQTPELCSYDYLIAPMKWMNIEEYQGKIFCPKCNEKLGQYIWGGRECMGDEGKPCGAHVTPWIHIQKSKVDESHMSVLAARLAAIGSHMPPTTTPPTIRHPSESEQAVN
;
A
#
# COMPACT_ATOMS: atom_id res chain seq x y z
N MET A 1 5.76 -20.12 9.30
CA MET A 1 6.68 -20.31 10.46
C MET A 1 6.41 -19.23 11.48
N ILE A 2 6.48 -19.54 12.81
CA ILE A 2 6.31 -18.55 13.90
C ILE A 2 7.67 -18.32 14.52
N ASP A 3 8.16 -17.09 14.47
CA ASP A 3 9.49 -16.72 14.91
C ASP A 3 9.41 -15.81 16.15
N LYS A 4 10.22 -16.13 17.18
CA LYS A 4 10.32 -15.34 18.41
C LYS A 4 11.25 -14.16 18.18
N ILE A 5 10.73 -12.95 18.32
CA ILE A 5 11.51 -11.72 18.12
C ILE A 5 12.16 -11.24 19.44
N CYS A 6 11.37 -11.20 20.48
CA CYS A 6 11.86 -10.94 21.84
C CYS A 6 10.95 -11.66 22.84
N ASP A 7 11.11 -11.39 24.15
CA ASP A 7 10.29 -12.07 25.14
C ASP A 7 8.79 -11.81 24.88
N LYS A 8 8.00 -12.91 24.76
CA LYS A 8 6.55 -12.92 24.54
C LYS A 8 6.07 -12.22 23.27
N LEU A 9 6.95 -11.83 22.34
CA LEU A 9 6.59 -11.21 21.06
C LEU A 9 7.07 -12.06 19.89
N TYR A 10 6.12 -12.42 19.00
CA TYR A 10 6.32 -13.33 17.89
C TYR A 10 5.83 -12.69 16.58
N ILE A 11 6.38 -13.15 15.44
CA ILE A 11 5.93 -12.80 14.10
C ILE A 11 5.66 -14.07 13.30
N SER A 12 4.64 -14.03 12.41
CA SER A 12 4.39 -15.09 11.43
C SER A 12 3.71 -14.59 10.15
N ASP A 13 3.47 -15.54 9.25
CA ASP A 13 2.53 -15.45 8.12
C ASP A 13 1.12 -15.91 8.54
N ALA A 14 0.11 -15.65 7.68
CA ALA A 14 -1.28 -16.05 7.93
C ALA A 14 -1.47 -17.58 7.93
N ALA A 15 -0.73 -18.30 7.08
CA ALA A 15 -0.80 -19.76 7.03
C ALA A 15 -0.43 -20.42 8.36
N SER A 16 0.55 -19.84 9.08
CA SER A 16 0.93 -20.28 10.43
C SER A 16 -0.12 -20.00 11.51
N VAL A 17 -1.12 -19.18 11.23
CA VAL A 17 -2.22 -18.92 12.18
C VAL A 17 -3.40 -19.84 11.91
N ILE A 18 -3.66 -20.19 10.63
CA ILE A 18 -4.86 -20.93 10.23
C ILE A 18 -4.64 -22.44 10.18
N SER A 19 -3.43 -22.93 9.86
CA SER A 19 -3.14 -24.36 9.72
C SER A 19 -3.16 -25.08 11.08
N GLU A 20 -3.56 -26.32 11.11
CA GLU A 20 -3.60 -27.13 12.34
C GLU A 20 -2.22 -27.23 13.01
N ARG A 21 -1.15 -27.41 12.22
CA ARG A 21 0.22 -27.37 12.72
C ARG A 21 0.59 -26.04 13.37
N GLY A 22 0.13 -24.94 12.75
CA GLY A 22 0.35 -23.60 13.28
C GLY A 22 -0.41 -23.36 14.57
N LYS A 23 -1.68 -23.80 14.67
CA LYS A 23 -2.50 -23.73 15.88
C LYS A 23 -1.86 -24.50 17.03
N GLN A 24 -1.35 -25.71 16.78
CA GLN A 24 -0.59 -26.47 17.77
C GLN A 24 0.63 -25.69 18.26
N LYS A 25 1.38 -25.06 17.34
CA LYS A 25 2.57 -24.27 17.70
C LYS A 25 2.21 -23.02 18.53
N ILE A 26 1.07 -22.40 18.24
CA ILE A 26 0.55 -21.26 19.02
C ILE A 26 0.25 -21.69 20.45
N HIS A 27 -0.32 -22.86 20.68
CA HIS A 27 -0.54 -23.41 22.01
C HIS A 27 0.78 -23.76 22.72
N GLU A 28 1.73 -24.40 22.04
CA GLU A 28 3.06 -24.73 22.61
C GLU A 28 3.82 -23.48 23.07
N LEU A 29 3.68 -22.36 22.34
CA LEU A 29 4.32 -21.08 22.65
C LEU A 29 3.53 -20.25 23.67
N ALA A 30 2.42 -20.78 24.19
CA ALA A 30 1.50 -20.10 25.09
C ALA A 30 1.10 -18.68 24.58
N ILE A 31 0.86 -18.55 23.28
CA ILE A 31 0.41 -17.29 22.68
C ILE A 31 -1.04 -17.07 23.10
N SER A 32 -1.31 -15.95 23.74
CA SER A 32 -2.62 -15.56 24.26
C SER A 32 -3.33 -14.51 23.40
N HIS A 33 -2.57 -13.80 22.56
CA HIS A 33 -3.09 -12.70 21.72
C HIS A 33 -2.53 -12.79 20.31
N ILE A 34 -3.37 -12.48 19.33
CA ILE A 34 -2.99 -12.39 17.92
C ILE A 34 -3.38 -11.03 17.37
N LEU A 35 -2.41 -10.31 16.81
CA LEU A 35 -2.62 -9.06 16.07
C LEU A 35 -2.47 -9.34 14.58
N THR A 36 -3.56 -9.22 13.85
CA THR A 36 -3.60 -9.34 12.38
C THR A 36 -3.46 -7.96 11.75
N THR A 37 -2.40 -7.75 10.95
CA THR A 37 -2.17 -6.53 10.17
C THR A 37 -2.21 -6.86 8.68
N SER A 38 -3.41 -7.01 8.14
CA SER A 38 -3.64 -7.55 6.80
C SER A 38 -4.85 -6.88 6.14
N GLY A 39 -5.09 -7.18 4.86
CA GLY A 39 -6.31 -6.78 4.15
C GLY A 39 -7.55 -7.55 4.60
N MET A 40 -7.38 -8.70 5.27
CA MET A 40 -8.47 -9.53 5.76
C MET A 40 -8.22 -10.00 7.19
N ALA A 41 -9.28 -10.05 7.99
CA ALA A 41 -9.27 -10.64 9.33
C ALA A 41 -9.22 -12.17 9.24
N ILE A 42 -8.71 -12.82 10.30
CA ILE A 42 -8.85 -14.29 10.44
C ILE A 42 -10.32 -14.61 10.64
N PRO A 43 -10.92 -15.47 9.76
CA PRO A 43 -12.31 -15.91 9.87
C PRO A 43 -12.60 -16.55 11.23
N GLU A 44 -13.79 -16.34 11.77
CA GLU A 44 -14.17 -16.91 13.08
C GLU A 44 -14.03 -18.43 13.13
N SER A 45 -14.37 -19.11 12.04
CA SER A 45 -14.25 -20.57 11.90
C SER A 45 -12.81 -21.09 12.00
N ALA A 46 -11.81 -20.22 11.72
CA ALA A 46 -10.40 -20.56 11.79
C ALA A 46 -9.72 -20.12 13.11
N ARG A 47 -10.43 -19.38 13.98
CA ARG A 47 -9.90 -18.89 15.25
C ARG A 47 -9.74 -20.01 16.26
N ILE A 48 -8.70 -19.87 17.09
CA ILE A 48 -8.42 -20.77 18.20
C ILE A 48 -9.21 -20.28 19.43
N PRO A 49 -9.94 -21.16 20.13
CA PRO A 49 -10.63 -20.79 21.38
C PRO A 49 -9.67 -20.20 22.43
N ASN A 50 -10.17 -19.28 23.24
CA ASN A 50 -9.43 -18.64 24.34
C ASN A 50 -8.21 -17.80 23.92
N ILE A 51 -8.08 -17.45 22.64
CA ILE A 51 -7.11 -16.49 22.14
C ILE A 51 -7.82 -15.18 21.78
N HIS A 52 -7.22 -14.07 22.18
CA HIS A 52 -7.73 -12.73 21.85
C HIS A 52 -7.21 -12.26 20.49
N TYR A 53 -8.12 -11.93 19.58
CA TYR A 53 -7.82 -11.45 18.24
C TYR A 53 -8.05 -9.94 18.12
N LYS A 54 -7.06 -9.24 17.63
CA LYS A 54 -7.16 -7.84 17.19
C LYS A 54 -6.88 -7.79 15.69
N PHE A 55 -7.73 -7.13 14.94
CA PHE A 55 -7.55 -6.86 13.52
C PHE A 55 -7.29 -5.39 13.28
N ILE A 56 -6.28 -5.09 12.47
CA ILE A 56 -5.98 -3.77 11.94
C ILE A 56 -5.87 -3.91 10.43
N PHE A 57 -6.77 -3.24 9.72
CA PHE A 57 -6.73 -3.22 8.26
C PHE A 57 -5.48 -2.50 7.77
N MET A 58 -4.65 -3.19 7.00
CA MET A 58 -3.41 -2.67 6.45
C MET A 58 -3.05 -3.40 5.16
N MET A 59 -2.82 -2.64 4.08
CA MET A 59 -2.41 -3.19 2.79
C MET A 59 -0.90 -3.08 2.61
N ASP A 60 -0.29 -4.02 1.87
CA ASP A 60 1.13 -3.96 1.55
C ASP A 60 1.33 -3.16 0.25
N MET A 61 1.19 -1.85 0.35
CA MET A 61 1.21 -0.92 -0.78
C MET A 61 2.08 0.28 -0.47
N LEU A 62 2.70 0.86 -1.51
CA LEU A 62 3.50 2.08 -1.37
C LEU A 62 2.65 3.29 -0.96
N SER A 63 1.36 3.31 -1.31
CA SER A 63 0.41 4.34 -0.90
C SER A 63 -0.22 4.11 0.47
N GLN A 64 0.01 2.96 1.12
CA GLN A 64 -0.54 2.71 2.45
C GLN A 64 0.10 3.64 3.48
N ASP A 65 -0.72 4.50 4.06
CA ASP A 65 -0.36 5.26 5.25
C ASP A 65 -0.66 4.43 6.49
N PHE A 66 0.39 4.01 7.21
CA PHE A 66 0.21 3.30 8.48
C PHE A 66 0.52 4.18 9.71
N LEU A 67 1.03 5.40 9.51
CA LEU A 67 1.19 6.39 10.57
C LEU A 67 -0.15 7.04 10.91
N GLY A 68 -0.93 7.36 9.87
CA GLY A 68 -2.19 8.07 9.98
C GLY A 68 -3.36 7.23 10.49
N ASN A 69 -4.51 7.87 10.64
CA ASN A 69 -5.78 7.25 11.05
C ASN A 69 -5.68 6.45 12.37
N ASN A 70 -4.75 6.82 13.26
CA ASN A 70 -4.42 6.14 14.51
C ASN A 70 -3.96 4.68 14.35
N LEU A 71 -3.70 4.20 13.13
CA LEU A 71 -3.39 2.79 12.87
C LEU A 71 -2.16 2.33 13.65
N LEU A 72 -1.04 3.07 13.52
CA LEU A 72 0.18 2.72 14.25
C LEU A 72 0.01 2.94 15.75
N ASP A 73 -0.60 4.03 16.17
CA ASP A 73 -0.79 4.33 17.59
C ASP A 73 -1.64 3.25 18.29
N ASP A 74 -2.72 2.80 17.65
CA ASP A 74 -3.57 1.71 18.14
C ASP A 74 -2.83 0.36 18.19
N ALA A 75 -1.98 0.09 17.18
CA ALA A 75 -1.15 -1.11 17.17
C ALA A 75 -0.14 -1.11 18.32
N LEU A 76 0.58 0.00 18.50
CA LEU A 76 1.58 0.13 19.56
C LEU A 76 0.98 0.05 20.97
N LYS A 77 -0.14 0.72 21.19
CA LYS A 77 -0.90 0.64 22.45
C LYS A 77 -1.35 -0.78 22.74
N TYR A 78 -1.83 -1.50 21.71
CA TYR A 78 -2.24 -2.89 21.88
C TYR A 78 -1.07 -3.81 22.23
N ILE A 79 0.06 -3.71 21.51
CA ILE A 79 1.28 -4.49 21.79
C ILE A 79 1.74 -4.23 23.22
N ASP A 80 1.85 -2.96 23.61
CA ASP A 80 2.31 -2.57 24.93
C ASP A 80 1.38 -3.10 26.04
N LYS A 81 0.06 -2.93 25.87
CA LYS A 81 -0.94 -3.45 26.80
C LYS A 81 -0.80 -4.95 27.01
N VAL A 82 -0.67 -5.73 25.94
CA VAL A 82 -0.58 -7.21 26.03
C VAL A 82 0.70 -7.63 26.72
N LEU A 83 1.84 -7.07 26.34
CA LEU A 83 3.14 -7.46 26.89
C LEU A 83 3.30 -7.02 28.35
N THR A 84 2.81 -5.83 28.72
CA THR A 84 2.86 -5.34 30.11
C THR A 84 1.91 -6.11 31.04
N SER A 85 0.79 -6.61 30.54
CA SER A 85 -0.10 -7.50 31.29
C SER A 85 0.42 -8.94 31.42
N GLY A 86 1.60 -9.24 30.89
CA GLY A 86 2.21 -10.57 30.94
C GLY A 86 1.72 -11.54 29.87
N GLY A 87 0.92 -11.08 28.91
CA GLY A 87 0.47 -11.88 27.77
C GLY A 87 1.57 -12.15 26.75
N SER A 88 1.36 -13.16 25.89
CA SER A 88 2.22 -13.47 24.73
C SER A 88 1.47 -13.08 23.45
N LEU A 89 2.15 -12.32 22.58
CA LEU A 89 1.56 -11.74 21.39
C LEU A 89 2.20 -12.27 20.12
N LEU A 90 1.37 -12.71 19.17
CA LEU A 90 1.76 -12.99 17.80
C LEU A 90 1.26 -11.86 16.88
N VAL A 91 2.16 -11.20 16.17
CA VAL A 91 1.83 -10.23 15.14
C VAL A 91 2.02 -10.87 13.77
N HIS A 92 1.01 -10.89 12.94
CA HIS A 92 1.12 -11.46 11.62
C HIS A 92 0.48 -10.58 10.53
N CYS A 93 0.92 -10.79 9.30
CA CYS A 93 0.24 -10.32 8.10
C CYS A 93 0.03 -11.50 7.15
N GLU A 94 -0.14 -11.27 5.86
CA GLU A 94 -0.36 -12.33 4.88
C GLU A 94 0.87 -13.25 4.76
N VAL A 95 2.02 -12.66 4.45
CA VAL A 95 3.28 -13.39 4.21
C VAL A 95 4.25 -13.30 5.40
N GLY A 96 4.07 -12.33 6.27
CA GLY A 96 4.97 -12.08 7.40
C GLY A 96 6.31 -11.46 7.00
N VAL A 97 6.35 -10.71 5.89
CA VAL A 97 7.58 -10.11 5.33
C VAL A 97 7.60 -8.60 5.51
N SER A 98 6.46 -7.91 5.40
CA SER A 98 6.44 -6.45 5.32
C SER A 98 5.57 -5.78 6.39
N ARG A 99 4.25 -5.93 6.36
CA ARG A 99 3.30 -5.23 7.26
C ARG A 99 3.53 -5.52 8.75
N SER A 100 3.56 -6.79 9.13
CA SER A 100 3.81 -7.22 10.51
C SER A 100 5.20 -6.79 10.99
N ILE A 101 6.18 -6.81 10.07
CA ILE A 101 7.54 -6.35 10.35
C ILE A 101 7.56 -4.85 10.63
N ALA A 102 6.86 -4.03 9.81
CA ALA A 102 6.80 -2.59 10.01
C ALA A 102 6.20 -2.21 11.38
N ILE A 103 5.12 -2.87 11.79
CA ILE A 103 4.48 -2.65 13.10
C ILE A 103 5.41 -3.05 14.26
N VAL A 104 6.03 -4.24 14.18
CA VAL A 104 6.94 -4.69 15.23
C VAL A 104 8.22 -3.87 15.26
N ALA A 105 8.75 -3.45 14.10
CA ALA A 105 9.89 -2.54 14.03
C ALA A 105 9.56 -1.20 14.70
N ALA A 106 8.40 -0.60 14.44
CA ALA A 106 7.96 0.62 15.10
C ALA A 106 7.87 0.46 16.64
N TYR A 107 7.36 -0.68 17.11
CA TYR A 107 7.33 -1.00 18.54
C TYR A 107 8.73 -1.05 19.14
N LEU A 108 9.65 -1.78 18.53
CA LEU A 108 11.04 -1.90 19.00
C LEU A 108 11.76 -0.54 18.93
N MET A 109 11.52 0.25 17.88
CA MET A 109 12.05 1.60 17.75
C MET A 109 11.61 2.48 18.91
N LYS A 110 10.32 2.50 19.25
CA LYS A 110 9.78 3.28 20.36
C LYS A 110 10.33 2.81 21.70
N LYS A 111 10.40 1.50 21.91
CA LYS A 111 10.83 0.89 23.17
C LYS A 111 12.31 1.11 23.46
N HIS A 112 13.17 1.10 22.43
CA HIS A 112 14.62 1.12 22.57
C HIS A 112 15.28 2.36 21.95
N GLU A 113 14.49 3.31 21.45
CA GLU A 113 14.96 4.50 20.73
C GLU A 113 15.85 4.17 19.52
N TRP A 114 15.56 3.04 18.85
CA TRP A 114 16.35 2.59 17.71
C TRP A 114 15.93 3.31 16.40
N ASN A 115 16.87 3.37 15.46
CA ASN A 115 16.55 3.75 14.08
C ASN A 115 15.89 2.57 13.33
N PRO A 116 15.22 2.82 12.19
CA PRO A 116 14.54 1.78 11.41
C PRO A 116 15.46 0.60 11.05
N SER A 117 16.65 0.88 10.55
CA SER A 117 17.60 -0.16 10.10
C SER A 117 17.99 -1.10 11.25
N LYS A 118 18.27 -0.56 12.45
CA LYS A 118 18.61 -1.36 13.63
C LYS A 118 17.43 -2.25 14.06
N ALA A 119 16.21 -1.71 14.05
CA ALA A 119 15.01 -2.46 14.41
C ALA A 119 14.73 -3.60 13.41
N ILE A 120 14.84 -3.32 12.11
CA ILE A 120 14.65 -4.33 11.06
C ILE A 120 15.73 -5.40 11.14
N LEU A 121 17.01 -5.03 11.28
CA LEU A 121 18.12 -5.97 11.40
C LEU A 121 17.94 -6.88 12.64
N PHE A 122 17.47 -6.33 13.75
CA PHE A 122 17.17 -7.12 14.95
C PHE A 122 16.09 -8.19 14.67
N ILE A 123 15.05 -7.82 13.91
CA ILE A 123 14.00 -8.78 13.50
C ILE A 123 14.57 -9.82 12.54
N GLN A 124 15.44 -9.42 11.59
CA GLN A 124 16.07 -10.30 10.61
C GLN A 124 16.93 -11.39 11.26
N ASN A 125 17.53 -11.17 12.42
CA ASN A 125 18.26 -12.21 13.16
C ASN A 125 17.38 -13.42 13.51
N SER A 126 16.08 -13.23 13.71
CA SER A 126 15.13 -14.32 14.00
C SER A 126 14.28 -14.69 12.79
N ARG A 127 14.03 -13.73 11.88
CA ARG A 127 13.23 -13.89 10.67
C ARG A 127 13.96 -13.27 9.46
N PRO A 128 14.88 -14.01 8.81
CA PRO A 128 15.73 -13.48 7.74
C PRO A 128 14.97 -12.84 6.56
N ILE A 129 13.76 -13.32 6.29
CA ILE A 129 12.89 -12.80 5.22
C ILE A 129 12.23 -11.45 5.55
N ALA A 130 12.49 -10.87 6.72
CA ALA A 130 11.88 -9.59 7.14
C ALA A 130 12.37 -8.44 6.24
N CYS A 131 11.47 -7.90 5.43
CA CYS A 131 11.75 -6.85 4.44
C CYS A 131 10.52 -5.95 4.27
N PRO A 132 10.29 -4.93 5.12
CA PRO A 132 9.22 -3.96 4.91
C PRO A 132 9.38 -3.25 3.57
N ASN A 133 8.26 -2.96 2.88
CA ASN A 133 8.32 -2.19 1.65
C ASN A 133 8.92 -0.80 1.88
N GLN A 134 9.42 -0.16 0.82
CA GLN A 134 10.15 1.12 0.91
C GLN A 134 9.32 2.25 1.52
N SER A 135 8.00 2.28 1.26
CA SER A 135 7.11 3.26 1.86
C SER A 135 7.01 3.09 3.37
N PHE A 136 6.96 1.85 3.87
CA PHE A 136 6.96 1.59 5.30
C PHE A 136 8.30 1.97 5.94
N ILE A 137 9.42 1.72 5.28
CA ILE A 137 10.74 2.16 5.76
C ILE A 137 10.79 3.69 5.86
N ARG A 138 10.26 4.42 4.85
CA ARG A 138 10.16 5.89 4.88
C ARG A 138 9.28 6.36 6.04
N GLN A 139 8.15 5.73 6.26
CA GLN A 139 7.25 6.06 7.37
C GLN A 139 7.87 5.76 8.75
N LEU A 140 8.63 4.68 8.89
CA LEU A 140 9.41 4.42 10.10
C LEU A 140 10.47 5.50 10.36
N ALA A 141 11.09 6.04 9.30
CA ALA A 141 12.02 7.17 9.44
C ALA A 141 11.30 8.44 9.91
N ILE A 142 10.12 8.74 9.37
CA ILE A 142 9.26 9.85 9.82
C ILE A 142 8.86 9.64 11.29
N PHE A 143 8.42 8.45 11.67
CA PHE A 143 8.06 8.10 13.04
C PHE A 143 9.20 8.38 14.03
N ARG A 144 10.45 8.05 13.66
CA ARG A 144 11.63 8.39 14.46
C ARG A 144 11.80 9.91 14.59
N GLN A 145 11.67 10.67 13.50
CA GLN A 145 11.78 12.14 13.51
C GLN A 145 10.72 12.80 14.40
N LEU A 146 9.56 12.16 14.54
CA LEU A 146 8.45 12.59 15.42
C LEU A 146 8.65 12.18 16.89
N GLY A 147 9.83 11.70 17.27
CA GLY A 147 10.09 11.23 18.63
C GLY A 147 9.24 10.03 19.02
N TYR A 148 9.01 9.14 18.04
CA TYR A 148 8.23 7.89 18.19
C TYR A 148 6.76 8.14 18.59
N LYS A 149 6.17 9.21 18.07
CA LYS A 149 4.76 9.57 18.24
C LYS A 149 4.03 9.48 16.90
N ALA A 150 2.83 8.92 16.89
CA ALA A 150 1.97 8.80 15.71
C ALA A 150 0.52 9.23 16.02
N ASP A 151 0.33 10.05 17.05
CA ASP A 151 -0.95 10.67 17.34
C ASP A 151 -1.31 11.75 16.30
N ALA A 152 -2.60 11.98 16.10
CA ALA A 152 -3.09 12.89 15.07
C ALA A 152 -2.56 14.32 15.21
N GLU A 153 -2.35 14.79 16.45
CA GLU A 153 -1.82 16.13 16.72
C GLU A 153 -0.37 16.25 16.25
N THR A 154 0.49 15.29 16.61
CA THR A 154 1.89 15.24 16.21
C THR A 154 2.03 15.13 14.69
N LEU A 155 1.24 14.25 14.05
CA LEU A 155 1.25 14.07 12.60
C LEU A 155 0.82 15.33 11.85
N SER A 156 -0.22 16.02 12.31
CA SER A 156 -0.74 17.24 11.65
C SER A 156 0.29 18.37 11.61
N LYS A 157 1.15 18.47 12.62
CA LYS A 157 2.21 19.49 12.71
C LYS A 157 3.44 19.15 11.89
N SER A 158 3.60 17.90 11.44
CA SER A 158 4.80 17.44 10.75
C SER A 158 4.81 17.79 9.27
N SER A 159 5.81 18.55 8.83
CA SER A 159 6.05 18.79 7.39
C SER A 159 6.46 17.50 6.66
N HIS A 160 7.26 16.63 7.29
CA HIS A 160 7.68 15.36 6.72
C HIS A 160 6.51 14.43 6.46
N TYR A 161 5.56 14.36 7.39
CA TYR A 161 4.34 13.56 7.21
C TYR A 161 3.41 14.16 6.15
N ARG A 162 3.21 15.49 6.13
CA ARG A 162 2.43 16.15 5.07
C ARG A 162 3.02 15.93 3.68
N ASN A 163 4.34 16.02 3.53
CA ASN A 163 5.01 15.74 2.26
C ASN A 163 4.82 14.28 1.84
N PHE A 164 4.91 13.33 2.79
CA PHE A 164 4.62 11.92 2.51
C PHE A 164 3.18 11.73 2.03
N CYS A 165 2.19 12.35 2.69
CA CYS A 165 0.79 12.28 2.28
C CYS A 165 0.55 12.90 0.89
N ALA A 166 1.21 14.01 0.57
CA ALA A 166 1.14 14.63 -0.74
C ALA A 166 1.73 13.73 -1.85
N ASP A 167 2.90 13.13 -1.60
CA ASP A 167 3.58 12.23 -2.54
C ASP A 167 2.77 10.95 -2.81
N THR A 168 2.02 10.46 -1.82
CA THR A 168 1.24 9.21 -1.91
C THR A 168 -0.24 9.42 -2.23
N GLY A 169 -0.67 10.67 -2.39
CA GLY A 169 -2.08 11.02 -2.62
C GLY A 169 -2.99 10.85 -1.40
N ASN A 170 -2.41 10.64 -0.22
CA ASN A 170 -3.12 10.55 1.05
C ASN A 170 -3.28 11.96 1.63
N LEU A 171 -4.30 12.70 1.22
CA LEU A 171 -4.62 13.98 1.85
C LEU A 171 -5.09 13.74 3.30
N PRO A 172 -4.50 14.38 4.31
CA PRO A 172 -4.97 14.26 5.68
C PRO A 172 -6.42 14.74 5.74
N HIS A 173 -7.31 13.87 6.19
CA HIS A 173 -8.70 14.25 6.50
C HIS A 173 -8.70 15.18 7.71
N HIS A 174 -8.42 16.46 7.52
CA HIS A 174 -8.66 17.47 8.54
C HIS A 174 -9.99 18.17 8.30
N THR A 175 -10.91 17.85 9.20
CA THR A 175 -12.00 18.68 9.74
C THR A 175 -12.70 19.61 8.74
N ARG A 176 -13.86 19.19 8.27
CA ARG A 176 -14.93 20.13 7.97
C ARG A 176 -15.35 20.82 9.28
N GLY A 177 -14.56 21.79 9.69
CA GLY A 177 -14.98 22.85 10.59
C GLY A 177 -15.59 23.95 9.72
N SER A 178 -16.86 24.19 9.90
CA SER A 178 -17.58 25.31 9.31
C SER A 178 -16.92 26.63 9.75
N SER A 179 -16.24 27.32 8.85
CA SER A 179 -16.02 28.75 8.90
C SER A 179 -15.77 29.28 7.49
N SER A 180 -16.57 30.27 7.16
CA SER A 180 -16.59 31.08 5.96
C SER A 180 -15.30 31.89 5.80
N ASP A 181 -14.30 31.33 5.06
CA ASP A 181 -13.13 32.06 4.58
C ASP A 181 -12.55 31.37 3.33
N ASP A 182 -13.41 31.05 2.35
CA ASP A 182 -13.03 30.30 1.13
C ASP A 182 -12.31 31.13 0.07
N ASP A 183 -12.23 32.47 0.22
CA ASP A 183 -11.66 33.35 -0.82
C ASP A 183 -10.12 33.52 -0.73
N ASN A 184 -9.49 33.10 0.37
CA ASN A 184 -8.05 33.35 0.59
C ASN A 184 -7.15 32.13 0.23
N ILE A 185 -7.73 30.95 0.08
CA ILE A 185 -6.95 29.73 -0.23
C ILE A 185 -6.55 29.69 -1.70
N THR A 186 -7.41 30.16 -2.60
CA THR A 186 -7.17 30.17 -4.04
C THR A 186 -6.06 31.13 -4.44
N GLU A 187 -5.92 32.26 -3.73
CA GLU A 187 -4.80 33.21 -3.96
C GLU A 187 -3.47 32.73 -3.37
N ARG A 188 -3.48 32.02 -2.24
CA ARG A 188 -2.26 31.44 -1.65
C ARG A 188 -1.71 30.28 -2.48
N ILE A 189 -2.58 29.47 -3.08
CA ILE A 189 -2.17 28.40 -4.01
C ILE A 189 -1.53 29.00 -5.27
N LYS A 190 -2.10 30.08 -5.83
CA LYS A 190 -1.51 30.77 -6.98
C LYS A 190 -0.14 31.40 -6.68
N LYS A 191 0.14 31.78 -5.44
CA LYS A 191 1.42 32.41 -5.05
C LYS A 191 2.52 31.37 -4.79
N ILE A 192 2.15 30.14 -4.35
CA ILE A 192 3.09 29.03 -4.14
C ILE A 192 3.55 28.46 -5.50
N ASP A 193 2.68 28.46 -6.51
CA ASP A 193 3.00 27.97 -7.86
C ASP A 193 3.96 28.89 -8.64
N LEU A 194 4.19 30.13 -8.18
CA LEU A 194 5.11 31.07 -8.86
C LEU A 194 6.55 31.03 -8.35
N GLU A 195 6.83 30.46 -7.18
CA GLU A 195 8.17 30.44 -6.59
C GLU A 195 8.94 29.11 -6.76
N HIS A 196 8.31 28.07 -7.31
CA HIS A 196 8.94 26.78 -7.59
C HIS A 196 9.03 26.41 -9.07
N THR A 197 9.27 27.38 -9.94
CA THR A 197 9.59 27.13 -11.35
C THR A 197 11.06 26.77 -11.51
N SER A 198 11.46 25.57 -11.08
CA SER A 198 12.73 24.94 -11.50
C SER A 198 12.73 23.44 -11.24
N GLN A 199 11.64 22.72 -11.52
CA GLN A 199 11.68 21.27 -11.72
C GLN A 199 11.06 20.96 -13.08
N LYS A 200 11.88 20.34 -13.94
CA LYS A 200 11.54 19.90 -15.30
C LYS A 200 10.14 19.31 -15.34
N ASP A 201 9.30 19.81 -16.23
CA ASP A 201 7.99 19.25 -16.59
C ASP A 201 8.16 17.76 -16.98
N ILE A 202 7.94 16.86 -16.03
CA ILE A 202 7.93 15.41 -16.29
C ILE A 202 6.58 15.12 -16.94
N ALA A 203 6.58 14.90 -18.25
CA ALA A 203 5.42 14.44 -18.97
C ALA A 203 5.05 13.03 -18.48
N HIS A 204 3.92 12.88 -17.79
CA HIS A 204 3.45 11.58 -17.34
C HIS A 204 2.98 10.72 -18.51
N LYS A 205 3.42 9.46 -18.52
CA LYS A 205 2.97 8.47 -19.49
C LYS A 205 1.67 7.84 -19.01
N ARG A 206 0.70 7.71 -19.93
CA ARG A 206 -0.60 7.10 -19.69
C ARG A 206 -0.69 5.78 -20.46
N TYR A 207 -1.19 4.76 -19.80
CA TYR A 207 -1.37 3.42 -20.34
C TYR A 207 -2.84 3.10 -20.51
N ARG A 208 -3.23 2.67 -21.71
CA ARG A 208 -4.62 2.42 -22.11
C ARG A 208 -4.80 1.00 -22.62
N CYS A 209 -5.98 0.44 -22.42
CA CYS A 209 -6.35 -0.82 -23.01
C CYS A 209 -6.20 -0.75 -24.55
N ARG A 210 -5.42 -1.64 -25.13
CA ARG A 210 -5.19 -1.66 -26.59
C ARG A 210 -6.48 -1.87 -27.37
N LYS A 211 -7.44 -2.66 -26.84
CA LYS A 211 -8.70 -3.00 -27.52
C LYS A 211 -9.71 -1.85 -27.51
N CYS A 212 -9.96 -1.21 -26.37
CA CYS A 212 -11.04 -0.22 -26.23
C CYS A 212 -10.57 1.19 -25.88
N ARG A 213 -9.27 1.41 -25.75
CA ARG A 213 -8.63 2.71 -25.46
C ARG A 213 -9.00 3.33 -24.11
N THR A 214 -9.63 2.57 -23.20
CA THR A 214 -9.91 3.02 -21.83
C THR A 214 -8.61 3.20 -21.07
N ASP A 215 -8.48 4.31 -20.33
CA ASP A 215 -7.35 4.59 -19.47
C ASP A 215 -7.33 3.57 -18.32
N LEU A 216 -6.16 3.00 -18.06
CA LEU A 216 -5.96 1.96 -17.07
C LEU A 216 -5.08 2.45 -15.91
N PHE A 217 -3.88 2.96 -16.20
CA PHE A 217 -2.93 3.41 -15.21
C PHE A 217 -1.94 4.43 -15.80
N TYR A 218 -1.12 5.03 -14.94
CA TYR A 218 -0.05 5.97 -15.29
C TYR A 218 1.31 5.40 -14.90
N ASP A 219 2.38 5.98 -15.40
CA ASP A 219 3.77 5.62 -15.06
C ASP A 219 4.07 5.66 -13.55
N THR A 220 3.39 6.55 -12.82
CA THR A 220 3.46 6.66 -11.35
C THR A 220 2.91 5.43 -10.60
N HIS A 221 2.10 4.60 -11.26
CA HIS A 221 1.57 3.37 -10.69
C HIS A 221 2.47 2.15 -10.95
N ILE A 222 3.52 2.29 -11.76
CA ILE A 222 4.43 1.19 -12.09
C ILE A 222 5.40 0.95 -10.93
N LEU A 223 5.39 -0.26 -10.42
CA LEU A 223 6.33 -0.76 -9.42
C LEU A 223 7.62 -1.18 -10.10
N ARG A 224 8.63 -0.34 -10.01
CA ARG A 224 9.97 -0.65 -10.55
C ARG A 224 10.77 -1.42 -9.52
N HIS A 225 11.50 -2.43 -9.97
CA HIS A 225 12.42 -3.20 -9.14
C HIS A 225 13.74 -3.40 -9.88
N THR A 226 14.80 -3.61 -9.13
CA THR A 226 16.13 -3.91 -9.65
C THR A 226 16.24 -5.40 -9.97
N ILE A 227 17.09 -5.75 -10.91
CA ILE A 227 17.43 -7.15 -11.18
C ILE A 227 18.06 -7.71 -9.90
N GLY A 228 17.49 -8.83 -9.39
CA GLY A 228 18.06 -9.54 -8.25
C GLY A 228 19.45 -10.04 -8.62
N THR A 229 20.46 -9.65 -7.84
CA THR A 229 21.77 -10.30 -7.93
C THR A 229 21.60 -11.71 -7.39
N ILE A 230 21.87 -12.71 -8.22
CA ILE A 230 22.11 -14.08 -7.75
C ILE A 230 23.41 -13.97 -6.96
N ASP A 231 23.39 -14.42 -5.69
CA ASP A 231 24.56 -14.42 -4.82
C ASP A 231 25.70 -15.20 -5.50
N ASP A 232 26.64 -14.49 -6.11
CA ASP A 232 27.96 -15.01 -6.38
C ASP A 232 28.83 -14.61 -5.19
N ASP A 233 29.23 -15.60 -4.41
CA ASP A 233 30.19 -15.53 -3.33
C ASP A 233 31.59 -15.17 -3.84
N GLU A 234 31.80 -13.94 -4.32
CA GLU A 234 33.14 -13.33 -4.48
C GLU A 234 32.98 -11.81 -4.69
N ILE A 235 32.99 -11.07 -3.58
CA ILE A 235 33.11 -9.61 -3.65
C ILE A 235 34.58 -9.25 -3.74
N ASP A 236 35.04 -8.98 -4.96
CA ASP A 236 36.28 -8.24 -5.20
C ASP A 236 36.03 -6.74 -4.94
N HIS A 237 36.78 -6.17 -4.01
CA HIS A 237 36.65 -4.80 -3.48
C HIS A 237 37.23 -3.71 -4.42
N SER A 238 37.08 -3.84 -5.73
CA SER A 238 37.56 -2.85 -6.66
C SER A 238 36.65 -2.73 -7.89
N GLU A 239 35.47 -2.10 -7.75
CA GLU A 239 34.84 -1.51 -8.93
C GLU A 239 33.79 -0.44 -8.56
N GLU A 240 33.72 0.59 -9.41
CA GLU A 240 32.91 1.80 -9.37
C GLU A 240 31.40 1.50 -9.09
N LEU A 241 30.74 2.39 -8.36
CA LEU A 241 29.29 2.40 -8.09
C LEU A 241 28.48 2.24 -9.38
N GLN A 242 28.24 1.01 -9.79
CA GLN A 242 27.28 0.72 -10.86
C GLN A 242 25.86 1.02 -10.34
N THR A 243 25.15 1.92 -11.01
CA THR A 243 23.73 2.16 -10.71
C THR A 243 22.96 0.85 -10.94
N PRO A 244 22.17 0.37 -9.95
CA PRO A 244 21.47 -0.90 -10.07
C PRO A 244 20.56 -0.92 -11.30
N GLU A 245 20.72 -1.93 -12.16
CA GLU A 245 19.96 -2.06 -13.40
C GLU A 245 18.48 -2.36 -13.08
N LEU A 246 17.57 -1.53 -13.62
CA LEU A 246 16.14 -1.73 -13.47
C LEU A 246 15.65 -2.85 -14.37
N CYS A 247 14.82 -3.74 -13.82
CA CYS A 247 14.22 -4.83 -14.59
C CYS A 247 13.25 -4.26 -15.64
N SER A 248 13.37 -4.78 -16.88
CA SER A 248 12.54 -4.40 -18.03
C SER A 248 11.34 -5.32 -18.26
N TYR A 249 11.02 -6.23 -17.32
CA TYR A 249 9.85 -7.11 -17.42
C TYR A 249 8.56 -6.30 -17.63
N ASP A 250 7.50 -6.98 -18.04
CA ASP A 250 6.14 -6.42 -18.21
C ASP A 250 5.77 -5.37 -17.13
N TYR A 251 4.59 -4.80 -17.16
CA TYR A 251 4.21 -3.81 -16.16
C TYR A 251 3.75 -4.48 -14.86
N LEU A 252 4.49 -4.28 -13.79
CA LEU A 252 4.06 -4.56 -12.42
C LEU A 252 3.51 -3.27 -11.85
N ILE A 253 2.27 -3.27 -11.39
CA ILE A 253 1.59 -2.03 -10.98
C ILE A 253 0.98 -2.14 -9.58
N ALA A 254 0.76 -0.99 -8.95
CA ALA A 254 0.03 -0.92 -7.70
C ALA A 254 -1.45 -1.31 -7.88
N PRO A 255 -2.11 -1.87 -6.85
CA PRO A 255 -3.55 -2.15 -6.87
C PRO A 255 -4.37 -0.89 -7.17
N MET A 256 -5.37 -1.00 -8.02
CA MET A 256 -6.22 0.12 -8.42
C MET A 256 -7.70 -0.21 -8.23
N LYS A 257 -8.52 0.81 -7.95
CA LYS A 257 -9.97 0.67 -7.65
C LYS A 257 -10.80 -0.01 -8.75
N TRP A 258 -10.35 0.06 -10.01
CA TRP A 258 -11.06 -0.57 -11.13
C TRP A 258 -10.80 -2.08 -11.27
N MET A 259 -9.82 -2.63 -10.53
CA MET A 259 -9.47 -4.04 -10.55
C MET A 259 -10.38 -4.82 -9.60
N ASN A 260 -10.92 -5.94 -10.08
CA ASN A 260 -11.54 -6.94 -9.21
C ASN A 260 -10.44 -7.90 -8.73
N ILE A 261 -9.91 -7.68 -7.52
CA ILE A 261 -8.78 -8.40 -6.93
C ILE A 261 -9.10 -8.84 -5.49
N GLU A 262 -10.31 -9.35 -5.29
CA GLU A 262 -10.82 -9.76 -3.98
C GLU A 262 -10.25 -11.10 -3.49
N GLU A 263 -9.84 -11.98 -4.42
CA GLU A 263 -9.27 -13.28 -4.08
C GLU A 263 -7.75 -13.21 -3.90
N TYR A 264 -7.15 -14.27 -3.36
CA TYR A 264 -5.69 -14.35 -3.17
C TYR A 264 -4.91 -14.24 -4.48
N GLN A 265 -5.45 -14.80 -5.57
CA GLN A 265 -4.87 -14.72 -6.91
C GLN A 265 -5.97 -14.76 -7.97
N GLY A 266 -5.69 -14.20 -9.15
CA GLY A 266 -6.67 -14.21 -10.22
C GLY A 266 -6.20 -13.50 -11.49
N LYS A 267 -7.16 -13.27 -12.37
CA LYS A 267 -6.95 -12.59 -13.66
C LYS A 267 -7.41 -11.14 -13.55
N ILE A 268 -6.72 -10.25 -14.27
CA ILE A 268 -7.09 -8.83 -14.35
C ILE A 268 -7.72 -8.58 -15.72
N PHE A 269 -8.89 -7.97 -15.71
CA PHE A 269 -9.65 -7.64 -16.91
C PHE A 269 -9.84 -6.14 -17.07
N CYS A 270 -9.96 -5.69 -18.31
CA CYS A 270 -10.31 -4.30 -18.61
C CYS A 270 -11.72 -3.98 -18.10
N PRO A 271 -11.89 -2.89 -17.33
CA PRO A 271 -13.19 -2.54 -16.72
C PRO A 271 -14.28 -2.20 -17.76
N LYS A 272 -13.90 -1.86 -19.01
CA LYS A 272 -14.84 -1.49 -20.08
C LYS A 272 -15.15 -2.62 -21.05
N CYS A 273 -14.14 -3.34 -21.54
CA CYS A 273 -14.32 -4.32 -22.62
C CYS A 273 -14.06 -5.76 -22.19
N ASN A 274 -13.76 -5.99 -20.93
CA ASN A 274 -13.49 -7.31 -20.32
C ASN A 274 -12.34 -8.09 -21.01
N GLU A 275 -11.44 -7.40 -21.74
CA GLU A 275 -10.23 -8.01 -22.27
C GLU A 275 -9.31 -8.41 -21.12
N LYS A 276 -8.74 -9.63 -21.16
CA LYS A 276 -7.77 -10.07 -20.18
C LYS A 276 -6.47 -9.26 -20.34
N LEU A 277 -6.12 -8.51 -19.32
CA LEU A 277 -4.93 -7.64 -19.30
C LEU A 277 -3.72 -8.31 -18.64
N GLY A 278 -3.95 -9.17 -17.64
CA GLY A 278 -2.91 -9.77 -16.87
C GLY A 278 -3.41 -10.69 -15.76
N GLN A 279 -2.64 -10.75 -14.69
CA GLN A 279 -2.95 -11.58 -13.50
C GLN A 279 -2.36 -10.96 -12.24
N TYR A 280 -2.87 -11.40 -11.10
CA TYR A 280 -2.37 -10.95 -9.81
C TYR A 280 -2.21 -12.11 -8.83
N ILE A 281 -1.27 -11.96 -7.89
CA ILE A 281 -1.01 -12.85 -6.75
C ILE A 281 -0.62 -11.96 -5.57
N TRP A 282 -1.43 -11.93 -4.52
CA TRP A 282 -1.18 -11.10 -3.35
C TRP A 282 0.10 -11.47 -2.59
N GLY A 283 0.42 -12.75 -2.52
CA GLY A 283 1.64 -13.26 -1.89
C GLY A 283 2.93 -12.96 -2.64
N GLY A 284 2.83 -12.35 -3.82
CA GLY A 284 3.99 -12.07 -4.65
C GLY A 284 4.45 -13.27 -5.50
N ARG A 285 5.45 -13.01 -6.33
CA ARG A 285 6.10 -13.99 -7.19
C ARG A 285 7.50 -13.53 -7.55
N GLU A 286 8.39 -14.47 -7.84
CA GLU A 286 9.68 -14.19 -8.47
C GLU A 286 9.50 -13.66 -9.90
N CYS A 287 10.20 -12.59 -10.21
CA CYS A 287 10.20 -11.99 -11.53
C CYS A 287 11.07 -12.83 -12.47
N MET A 288 10.48 -13.31 -13.56
CA MET A 288 11.18 -14.12 -14.56
C MET A 288 12.15 -13.28 -15.41
N GLY A 289 12.07 -11.94 -15.32
CA GLY A 289 12.86 -11.07 -16.17
C GLY A 289 12.38 -11.03 -17.62
N ASP A 290 13.12 -10.33 -18.46
CA ASP A 290 12.90 -10.27 -19.90
C ASP A 290 13.68 -11.38 -20.61
N GLU A 291 13.36 -11.68 -21.89
CA GLU A 291 14.04 -12.70 -22.68
C GLU A 291 15.57 -12.50 -22.64
N GLY A 292 16.28 -13.50 -22.09
CA GLY A 292 17.74 -13.49 -21.96
C GLY A 292 18.32 -12.78 -20.73
N LYS A 293 17.49 -12.17 -19.86
CA LYS A 293 17.90 -11.52 -18.59
C LYS A 293 17.00 -11.96 -17.45
N PRO A 294 17.25 -13.10 -16.79
CA PRO A 294 16.48 -13.51 -15.61
C PRO A 294 16.67 -12.47 -14.48
N CYS A 295 15.57 -12.12 -13.83
CA CYS A 295 15.60 -11.11 -12.77
C CYS A 295 15.72 -11.73 -11.37
N GLY A 296 14.93 -12.78 -11.07
CA GLY A 296 14.93 -13.45 -9.76
C GLY A 296 14.38 -12.62 -8.59
N ALA A 297 14.13 -11.32 -8.76
CA ALA A 297 13.61 -10.48 -7.68
C ALA A 297 12.19 -10.90 -7.29
N HIS A 298 11.94 -11.10 -6.00
CA HIS A 298 10.60 -11.38 -5.48
C HIS A 298 9.79 -10.08 -5.37
N VAL A 299 8.69 -9.96 -6.14
CA VAL A 299 7.83 -8.77 -6.16
C VAL A 299 6.49 -9.06 -5.50
N THR A 300 6.15 -8.27 -4.48
CA THR A 300 4.92 -8.40 -3.69
C THR A 300 4.25 -7.03 -3.50
N PRO A 301 2.96 -6.89 -3.79
CA PRO A 301 2.11 -7.85 -4.50
C PRO A 301 2.50 -7.99 -5.98
N TRP A 302 2.27 -9.16 -6.55
CA TRP A 302 2.46 -9.39 -7.98
C TRP A 302 1.17 -9.00 -8.71
N ILE A 303 1.10 -7.79 -9.25
CA ILE A 303 -0.01 -7.32 -10.08
C ILE A 303 0.55 -7.01 -11.46
N HIS A 304 0.44 -7.98 -12.32
CA HIS A 304 1.10 -8.03 -13.61
C HIS A 304 0.13 -7.66 -14.74
N ILE A 305 0.49 -6.67 -15.54
CA ILE A 305 -0.18 -6.28 -16.77
C ILE A 305 0.76 -6.50 -17.95
N GLN A 306 0.29 -7.25 -18.95
CA GLN A 306 1.08 -7.56 -20.15
C GLN A 306 1.27 -6.31 -21.03
N LYS A 307 2.50 -5.97 -21.39
CA LYS A 307 2.83 -4.88 -22.33
C LYS A 307 2.06 -4.99 -23.65
N SER A 308 1.87 -6.21 -24.14
CA SER A 308 1.12 -6.49 -25.38
C SER A 308 -0.37 -6.10 -25.33
N LYS A 309 -0.94 -5.89 -24.14
CA LYS A 309 -2.36 -5.59 -23.92
C LYS A 309 -2.66 -4.11 -23.70
N VAL A 310 -1.63 -3.29 -23.61
CA VAL A 310 -1.76 -1.84 -23.37
C VAL A 310 -0.99 -1.03 -24.40
N ASP A 311 -1.46 0.20 -24.64
CA ASP A 311 -0.75 1.19 -25.43
C ASP A 311 -0.29 2.33 -24.53
N GLU A 312 0.96 2.71 -24.69
CA GLU A 312 1.55 3.88 -24.08
C GLU A 312 1.18 5.15 -24.87
N SER A 313 0.77 6.21 -24.18
CA SER A 313 0.55 7.52 -24.77
C SER A 313 1.09 8.62 -23.88
N HIS A 314 1.78 9.58 -24.50
CA HIS A 314 2.25 10.76 -23.78
C HIS A 314 1.09 11.74 -23.56
N MET A 315 0.94 12.25 -22.35
CA MET A 315 0.04 13.38 -22.09
C MET A 315 0.85 14.69 -22.16
N SER A 316 0.30 15.70 -22.83
CA SER A 316 0.82 17.06 -22.65
C SER A 316 0.54 17.51 -21.23
N VAL A 317 1.44 18.31 -20.64
CA VAL A 317 1.31 18.82 -19.26
C VAL A 317 -0.04 19.51 -19.04
N LEU A 318 -0.57 20.19 -20.05
CA LEU A 318 -1.88 20.86 -20.01
C LEU A 318 -3.05 19.85 -19.87
N ALA A 319 -3.00 18.73 -20.59
CA ALA A 319 -4.04 17.70 -20.52
C ALA A 319 -4.01 16.94 -19.19
N ALA A 320 -2.82 16.73 -18.57
CA ALA A 320 -2.67 16.14 -17.24
C ALA A 320 -3.30 17.03 -16.17
N ARG A 321 -3.10 18.35 -16.24
CA ARG A 321 -3.71 19.31 -15.30
C ARG A 321 -5.23 19.36 -15.44
N LEU A 322 -5.78 19.34 -16.65
CA LEU A 322 -7.23 19.31 -16.88
C LEU A 322 -7.88 18.01 -16.41
N ALA A 323 -7.23 16.87 -16.58
CA ALA A 323 -7.72 15.58 -16.08
C ALA A 323 -7.76 15.51 -14.55
N ALA A 324 -6.78 16.10 -13.87
CA ALA A 324 -6.75 16.20 -12.41
C ALA A 324 -7.86 17.09 -11.84
N ILE A 325 -8.26 18.15 -12.57
CA ILE A 325 -9.35 19.06 -12.20
C ILE A 325 -10.72 18.42 -12.50
N GLY A 326 -10.85 17.66 -13.61
CA GLY A 326 -12.11 17.05 -14.03
C GLY A 326 -12.60 15.88 -13.18
N SER A 327 -11.75 15.28 -12.36
CA SER A 327 -12.12 14.19 -11.45
C SER A 327 -12.91 14.64 -10.21
N HIS A 328 -13.17 15.94 -10.04
CA HIS A 328 -13.86 16.51 -8.88
C HIS A 328 -15.27 17.05 -9.16
N MET A 329 -15.83 16.86 -10.36
CA MET A 329 -17.24 17.20 -10.61
C MET A 329 -18.15 16.00 -10.36
N PRO A 330 -19.14 16.10 -9.46
CA PRO A 330 -20.19 15.09 -9.33
C PRO A 330 -21.05 15.11 -10.60
N PRO A 331 -21.60 13.96 -11.04
CA PRO A 331 -22.47 13.92 -12.20
C PRO A 331 -23.74 14.71 -11.93
N THR A 332 -23.99 15.77 -12.67
CA THR A 332 -25.29 16.45 -12.73
C THR A 332 -26.26 15.54 -13.48
N THR A 333 -27.02 14.76 -12.76
CA THR A 333 -28.18 14.06 -13.30
C THR A 333 -29.39 14.96 -13.18
N THR A 334 -29.73 15.65 -14.24
CA THR A 334 -31.11 16.10 -14.48
C THR A 334 -31.85 14.93 -15.15
N PRO A 335 -32.94 14.43 -14.55
CA PRO A 335 -33.74 13.40 -15.23
C PRO A 335 -34.52 14.04 -16.40
N PRO A 336 -34.70 13.32 -17.51
CA PRO A 336 -35.52 13.82 -18.62
C PRO A 336 -36.98 13.93 -18.18
N THR A 337 -37.58 15.10 -18.43
CA THR A 337 -38.99 15.37 -18.22
C THR A 337 -39.79 14.53 -19.20
N ILE A 338 -40.50 13.53 -18.71
CA ILE A 338 -41.49 12.78 -19.49
C ILE A 338 -42.68 13.69 -19.65
N ARG A 339 -42.95 14.15 -20.88
CA ARG A 339 -44.24 14.79 -21.27
C ARG A 339 -45.25 13.69 -21.45
N HIS A 340 -46.27 13.64 -20.62
CA HIS A 340 -47.50 12.90 -20.84
C HIS A 340 -48.31 13.62 -21.93
N PRO A 341 -48.94 12.90 -22.93
CA PRO A 341 -49.92 13.51 -23.81
C PRO A 341 -51.21 13.77 -23.04
N SER A 342 -51.75 14.96 -23.21
CA SER A 342 -53.06 15.38 -22.70
C SER A 342 -54.18 14.60 -23.39
N GLU A 343 -55.03 13.97 -22.57
CA GLU A 343 -56.36 13.54 -23.00
C GLU A 343 -57.23 14.76 -23.33
N SER A 344 -57.62 14.87 -24.55
CA SER A 344 -58.87 15.54 -24.96
C SER A 344 -59.14 15.13 -26.41
N GLU A 345 -60.15 14.29 -26.57
CA GLU A 345 -61.21 14.32 -27.55
C GLU A 345 -61.86 12.95 -27.71
N GLN A 346 -62.84 12.72 -26.86
CA GLN A 346 -63.95 11.85 -27.15
C GLN A 346 -65.17 12.70 -27.22
N ALA A 347 -65.72 12.83 -28.40
CA ALA A 347 -67.17 12.93 -28.59
C ALA A 347 -67.52 12.79 -30.09
N VAL A 348 -68.58 12.00 -30.28
CA VAL A 348 -69.48 11.96 -31.44
C VAL A 348 -69.08 11.04 -32.62
N ASN A 349 -69.56 9.89 -32.69
CA ASN A 349 -70.72 9.19 -33.26
C ASN A 349 -70.57 7.68 -33.14
#